data_9f69961551efe117aff46469c159eabf
#
_entry.id   9f69961551efe117aff46469c159eabf
#
_cell.length_a   1.000
_cell.length_b   1.000
_cell.length_c   1.000
_cell.angle_alpha   90.00
_cell.angle_beta   90.00
_cell.angle_gamma   90.00
#
_symmetry.space_group_name_H-M   'P 1'
#
loop_
_entity.id
_entity.type
_entity.pdbx_description
1 polymer ?
#
loop_
_entity_poly.entity_id
_entity_poly.type
_entity_poly.pdbx_seq_one_letter_code
_entity_poly.pdbx_strand_id
1 'polypeptide(L)'
;MTSATTLLELCDLLDANDILVSGIPEEADANVTGAACDSRCVRKGNVFFCKGRAFKPAFLTSALETGAVAYICDPDHAEELTTTAPSAPAIVTSDMRRAMALVSAAAFGRPDLDVPQVGITGTKGKSTTAYMLSLIHI
;
A
#
# COMPACT_ATOMS: atom_id res chain seq x y z
N MET A 1 -13.54 6.62 -15.33
CA MET A 1 -13.96 6.92 -13.95
C MET A 1 -13.29 5.88 -13.07
N THR A 2 -12.26 6.25 -12.38
CA THR A 2 -11.61 5.37 -11.39
C THR A 2 -12.61 5.12 -10.25
N SER A 3 -13.08 3.88 -10.14
CA SER A 3 -13.85 3.45 -8.98
C SER A 3 -12.98 3.67 -7.74
N ALA A 4 -13.47 4.38 -6.76
CA ALA A 4 -12.74 4.56 -5.51
C ALA A 4 -12.65 3.19 -4.84
N THR A 5 -11.44 2.72 -4.58
CA THR A 5 -11.19 1.46 -3.87
C THR A 5 -11.52 1.65 -2.39
N THR A 6 -12.16 0.65 -1.77
CA THR A 6 -12.47 0.66 -0.34
C THR A 6 -11.50 -0.21 0.47
N LEU A 7 -11.51 -0.05 1.80
CA LEU A 7 -10.69 -0.88 2.69
C LEU A 7 -11.08 -2.36 2.63
N LEU A 8 -12.37 -2.67 2.49
CA LEU A 8 -12.84 -4.05 2.32
C LEU A 8 -12.35 -4.66 1.02
N GLU A 9 -12.42 -3.91 -0.09
CA GLU A 9 -11.85 -4.38 -1.38
C GLU A 9 -10.35 -4.65 -1.29
N LEU A 10 -9.61 -3.87 -0.48
CA LEU A 10 -8.20 -4.15 -0.20
C LEU A 10 -8.02 -5.44 0.62
N CYS A 11 -8.87 -5.70 1.60
CA CYS A 11 -8.86 -6.95 2.35
C CYS A 11 -9.14 -8.15 1.42
N ASP A 12 -10.16 -8.05 0.57
CA ASP A 12 -10.50 -9.10 -0.42
C ASP A 12 -9.32 -9.34 -1.39
N LEU A 13 -8.66 -8.28 -1.84
CA LEU A 13 -7.47 -8.37 -2.69
C LEU A 13 -6.32 -9.11 -2.00
N LEU A 14 -6.07 -8.84 -0.73
CA LEU A 14 -5.01 -9.50 0.04
C LEU A 14 -5.36 -10.95 0.36
N ASP A 15 -6.63 -11.25 0.64
CA ASP A 15 -7.15 -12.60 0.88
C ASP A 15 -7.05 -13.46 -0.39
N ALA A 16 -7.48 -12.93 -1.54
CA ALA A 16 -7.36 -13.60 -2.84
C ALA A 16 -5.90 -13.90 -3.25
N ASN A 17 -4.93 -13.28 -2.59
CA ASN A 17 -3.50 -13.51 -2.78
C ASN A 17 -2.84 -14.32 -1.64
N ASP A 18 -3.63 -14.89 -0.73
CA ASP A 18 -3.19 -15.70 0.41
C ASP A 18 -2.21 -14.99 1.37
N ILE A 19 -2.33 -13.67 1.51
CA ILE A 19 -1.47 -12.86 2.40
C ILE A 19 -2.22 -12.05 3.45
N LEU A 20 -3.55 -12.11 3.49
CA LEU A 20 -4.33 -11.52 4.57
C LEU A 20 -4.26 -12.40 5.82
N VAL A 21 -3.90 -11.83 6.96
CA VAL A 21 -3.94 -12.49 8.27
C VAL A 21 -5.17 -12.05 9.06
N SER A 22 -5.46 -10.75 9.05
CA SER A 22 -6.65 -10.16 9.68
C SER A 22 -7.08 -8.93 8.90
N GLY A 23 -8.37 -8.85 8.59
CA GLY A 23 -9.02 -7.71 7.95
C GLY A 23 -9.70 -6.79 8.96
N ILE A 24 -10.52 -5.90 8.43
CA ILE A 24 -11.31 -4.94 9.18
C ILE A 24 -12.79 -5.38 9.26
N PRO A 25 -13.56 -4.94 10.26
CA PRO A 25 -15.01 -5.13 10.28
C PRO A 25 -15.69 -4.25 9.21
N GLU A 26 -16.87 -4.67 8.74
CA GLU A 26 -17.63 -3.96 7.70
C GLU A 26 -17.95 -2.50 8.07
N GLU A 27 -18.19 -2.24 9.36
CA GLU A 27 -18.51 -0.89 9.87
C GLU A 27 -17.31 0.08 9.78
N ALA A 28 -16.10 -0.45 9.60
CA ALA A 28 -14.87 0.33 9.47
C ALA A 28 -14.49 0.60 8.00
N ASP A 29 -15.34 0.22 7.03
CA ASP A 29 -15.05 0.45 5.62
C ASP A 29 -14.98 1.93 5.28
N ALA A 30 -14.00 2.29 4.47
CA ALA A 30 -13.77 3.66 4.03
C ALA A 30 -13.15 3.69 2.63
N ASN A 31 -13.40 4.79 1.92
CA ASN A 31 -12.77 5.02 0.62
C ASN A 31 -11.27 5.29 0.76
N VAL A 32 -10.49 4.61 -0.07
CA VAL A 32 -9.03 4.76 -0.14
C VAL A 32 -8.67 5.61 -1.35
N THR A 33 -7.90 6.66 -1.14
CA THR A 33 -7.46 7.60 -2.18
C THR A 33 -5.99 7.48 -2.53
N GLY A 34 -5.26 6.63 -1.83
CA GLY A 34 -3.84 6.41 -2.04
C GLY A 34 -3.21 5.59 -0.91
N ALA A 35 -1.91 5.40 -0.99
CA ALA A 35 -1.12 4.67 -0.01
C ALA A 35 0.20 5.39 0.29
N ALA A 36 0.68 5.30 1.51
CA ALA A 36 1.92 5.93 1.94
C ALA A 36 2.70 5.05 2.91
N CYS A 37 4.03 5.07 2.82
CA CYS A 37 4.96 4.41 3.75
C CYS A 37 5.82 5.40 4.55
N ASP A 38 5.68 6.69 4.30
CA ASP A 38 6.30 7.78 5.06
C ASP A 38 5.19 8.66 5.65
N SER A 39 5.17 8.83 6.98
CA SER A 39 4.13 9.60 7.66
C SER A 39 4.05 11.07 7.21
N ARG A 40 5.17 11.62 6.68
CA ARG A 40 5.24 12.98 6.13
C ARG A 40 4.56 13.12 4.76
N CYS A 41 4.38 12.02 4.05
CA CYS A 41 3.77 11.97 2.72
C CYS A 41 2.29 11.55 2.75
N VAL A 42 1.74 11.25 3.92
CA VAL A 42 0.34 10.88 4.09
C VAL A 42 -0.58 12.01 3.67
N ARG A 43 -1.66 11.66 3.00
CA ARG A 43 -2.77 12.55 2.66
C ARG A 43 -4.07 11.97 3.18
N LYS A 44 -5.11 12.80 3.29
CA LYS A 44 -6.44 12.35 3.71
C LYS A 44 -6.94 11.23 2.80
N GLY A 45 -7.40 10.13 3.41
CA GLY A 45 -7.89 8.96 2.70
C GLY A 45 -6.80 7.93 2.34
N ASN A 46 -5.55 8.16 2.72
CA ASN A 46 -4.49 7.18 2.47
C ASN A 46 -4.53 6.01 3.45
N VAL A 47 -4.07 4.85 2.98
CA VAL A 47 -3.67 3.73 3.83
C VAL A 47 -2.18 3.88 4.15
N PHE A 48 -1.82 3.69 5.42
CA PHE A 48 -0.44 3.82 5.87
C PHE A 48 0.22 2.45 6.10
N PHE A 49 1.42 2.24 5.55
CA PHE A 49 2.19 1.02 5.75
C PHE A 49 3.15 1.17 6.93
N CYS A 50 2.93 0.39 7.99
CA CYS A 50 3.80 0.32 9.16
C CYS A 50 4.99 -0.60 8.86
N LYS A 51 6.04 -0.06 8.21
CA LYS A 51 7.17 -0.84 7.75
C LYS A 51 8.50 -0.11 7.88
N GLY A 52 9.56 -0.92 8.02
CA GLY A 52 10.96 -0.48 7.95
C GLY A 52 11.69 -0.58 9.27
N ARG A 53 13.02 -0.73 9.22
CA ARG A 53 13.88 -0.85 10.42
C ARG A 53 13.83 0.39 11.33
N ALA A 54 13.49 1.54 10.78
CA ALA A 54 13.39 2.80 11.50
C ALA A 54 11.93 3.13 11.89
N PHE A 55 11.00 2.22 11.65
CA PHE A 55 9.59 2.43 12.00
C PHE A 55 9.45 2.58 13.52
N LYS A 56 8.62 3.54 13.92
CA LYS A 56 8.23 3.78 15.32
C LYS A 56 6.73 3.96 15.41
N PRO A 57 6.05 3.47 16.47
CA PRO A 57 4.61 3.67 16.64
C PRO A 57 4.15 5.12 16.53
N ALA A 58 4.99 6.08 16.93
CA ALA A 58 4.72 7.51 16.78
C ALA A 58 4.49 7.95 15.31
N PHE A 59 5.06 7.23 14.32
CA PHE A 59 4.81 7.52 12.90
C PHE A 59 3.39 7.14 12.48
N LEU A 60 2.83 6.06 13.07
CA LEU A 60 1.43 5.71 12.87
C LEU A 60 0.51 6.79 13.44
N THR A 61 0.76 7.26 14.67
CA THR A 61 -0.02 8.35 15.26
C THR A 61 -0.01 9.59 14.36
N SER A 62 1.16 10.02 13.90
CA SER A 62 1.30 11.16 13.00
C SER A 62 0.58 10.94 11.66
N ALA A 63 0.61 9.73 11.10
CA ALA A 63 -0.09 9.40 9.86
C ALA A 63 -1.62 9.49 10.02
N LEU A 64 -2.16 9.00 11.14
CA LEU A 64 -3.59 9.06 11.45
C LEU A 64 -4.05 10.50 11.68
N GLU A 65 -3.28 11.31 12.39
CA GLU A 65 -3.55 12.74 12.58
C GLU A 65 -3.55 13.52 11.26
N THR A 66 -2.74 13.11 10.29
CA THR A 66 -2.68 13.72 8.96
C THR A 66 -3.85 13.27 8.07
N GLY A 67 -4.55 12.18 8.41
CA GLY A 67 -5.76 11.74 7.74
C GLY A 67 -5.67 10.36 7.07
N ALA A 68 -4.74 9.51 7.49
CA ALA A 68 -4.79 8.10 7.11
C ALA A 68 -6.09 7.45 7.63
N VAL A 69 -6.73 6.66 6.80
CA VAL A 69 -8.01 6.00 7.12
C VAL A 69 -7.83 4.61 7.72
N ALA A 70 -6.68 4.00 7.50
CA ALA A 70 -6.31 2.70 8.05
C ALA A 70 -4.79 2.52 7.98
N TYR A 71 -4.31 1.47 8.65
CA TYR A 71 -2.91 1.07 8.51
C TYR A 71 -2.77 -0.42 8.22
N ILE A 72 -1.64 -0.77 7.61
CA ILE A 72 -1.27 -2.16 7.30
C ILE A 72 0.02 -2.47 8.05
N CYS A 73 0.05 -3.59 8.76
CA CYS A 73 1.21 -4.06 9.50
C CYS A 73 1.43 -5.57 9.33
N ASP A 74 2.58 -6.04 9.78
CA ASP A 74 2.87 -7.46 9.93
C ASP A 74 2.33 -7.99 11.28
N PRO A 75 2.22 -9.33 11.46
CA PRO A 75 1.72 -9.92 12.68
C PRO A 75 2.56 -9.59 13.92
N ASP A 76 3.87 -9.41 13.75
CA ASP A 76 4.80 -9.18 14.87
C ASP A 76 4.57 -7.84 15.56
N HIS A 77 4.06 -6.85 14.83
CA HIS A 77 3.78 -5.50 15.34
C HIS A 77 2.29 -5.23 15.60
N ALA A 78 1.41 -6.17 15.22
CA ALA A 78 -0.04 -5.94 15.26
C ALA A 78 -0.57 -5.60 16.67
N GLU A 79 -0.12 -6.30 17.71
CA GLU A 79 -0.57 -6.08 19.09
C GLU A 79 -0.14 -4.70 19.61
N GLU A 80 1.14 -4.33 19.40
CA GLU A 80 1.68 -3.03 19.81
C GLU A 80 0.95 -1.87 19.13
N LEU A 81 0.71 -2.00 17.81
CA LEU A 81 0.08 -0.96 17.02
C LEU A 81 -1.42 -0.83 17.30
N THR A 82 -2.11 -1.93 17.55
CA THR A 82 -3.51 -1.90 17.99
C THR A 82 -3.65 -1.22 19.36
N THR A 83 -2.70 -1.41 20.26
CA THR A 83 -2.66 -0.70 21.53
C THR A 83 -2.38 0.79 21.35
N THR A 84 -1.51 1.15 20.41
CA THR A 84 -1.16 2.55 20.11
C THR A 84 -2.30 3.31 19.43
N ALA A 85 -3.06 2.64 18.56
CA ALA A 85 -4.15 3.25 17.78
C ALA A 85 -5.42 2.37 17.80
N PRO A 86 -6.08 2.21 18.97
CA PRO A 86 -7.16 1.24 19.15
C PRO A 86 -8.43 1.54 18.32
N SER A 87 -8.61 2.77 17.87
CA SER A 87 -9.76 3.18 17.06
C SER A 87 -9.50 3.17 15.56
N ALA A 88 -8.26 2.94 15.13
CA ALA A 88 -7.90 2.95 13.72
C ALA A 88 -8.05 1.54 13.12
N PRO A 89 -8.67 1.40 11.93
CA PRO A 89 -8.74 0.12 11.23
C PRO A 89 -7.35 -0.44 10.92
N ALA A 90 -7.11 -1.69 11.33
CA ALA A 90 -5.85 -2.40 11.13
C ALA A 90 -6.02 -3.55 10.14
N ILE A 91 -5.19 -3.60 9.13
CA ILE A 91 -5.09 -4.74 8.21
C ILE A 91 -3.75 -5.43 8.48
N VAL A 92 -3.79 -6.72 8.81
CA VAL A 92 -2.58 -7.50 9.10
C VAL A 92 -2.27 -8.42 7.94
N THR A 93 -1.03 -8.36 7.45
CA THR A 93 -0.58 -9.15 6.30
C THR A 93 0.66 -9.99 6.63
N SER A 94 0.72 -11.20 6.08
CA SER A 94 1.89 -12.08 6.20
C SER A 94 3.06 -11.69 5.29
N ASP A 95 2.79 -10.94 4.21
CA ASP A 95 3.81 -10.44 3.28
C ASP A 95 3.61 -8.95 3.00
N MET A 96 4.29 -8.13 3.79
CA MET A 96 4.24 -6.66 3.68
C MET A 96 4.71 -6.15 2.31
N ARG A 97 5.71 -6.78 1.67
CA ARG A 97 6.22 -6.32 0.37
C ARG A 97 5.19 -6.53 -0.72
N ARG A 98 4.59 -7.71 -0.73
CA ARG A 98 3.53 -8.04 -1.70
C ARG A 98 2.28 -7.21 -1.44
N ALA A 99 1.90 -7.03 -0.18
CA ALA A 99 0.78 -6.16 0.19
C ALA A 99 1.00 -4.72 -0.26
N MET A 100 2.19 -4.14 -0.07
CA MET A 100 2.52 -2.80 -0.56
C MET A 100 2.33 -2.67 -2.07
N ALA A 101 2.78 -3.65 -2.85
CA ALA A 101 2.64 -3.62 -4.31
C ALA A 101 1.16 -3.68 -4.73
N LEU A 102 0.40 -4.64 -4.20
CA LEU A 102 -1.00 -4.85 -4.54
C LEU A 102 -1.90 -3.68 -4.12
N VAL A 103 -1.76 -3.26 -2.86
CA VAL A 103 -2.55 -2.16 -2.30
C VAL A 103 -2.22 -0.84 -2.98
N SER A 104 -0.96 -0.55 -3.25
CA SER A 104 -0.59 0.67 -3.98
C SER A 104 -1.16 0.67 -5.39
N ALA A 105 -1.05 -0.45 -6.12
CA ALA A 105 -1.64 -0.56 -7.45
C ALA A 105 -3.15 -0.32 -7.43
N ALA A 106 -3.88 -0.94 -6.49
CA ALA A 106 -5.32 -0.76 -6.34
C ALA A 106 -5.69 0.67 -5.94
N ALA A 107 -5.03 1.23 -4.92
CA ALA A 107 -5.30 2.58 -4.41
C ALA A 107 -5.04 3.70 -5.44
N PHE A 108 -4.16 3.46 -6.41
CA PHE A 108 -3.89 4.40 -7.51
C PHE A 108 -4.60 4.03 -8.81
N GLY A 109 -5.58 3.13 -8.78
CA GLY A 109 -6.45 2.81 -9.92
C GLY A 109 -5.82 1.88 -10.96
N ARG A 110 -4.85 1.04 -10.57
CA ARG A 110 -4.23 0.01 -11.43
C ARG A 110 -3.59 0.57 -12.71
N PRO A 111 -2.71 1.59 -12.61
CA PRO A 111 -2.05 2.17 -13.79
C PRO A 111 -1.18 1.15 -14.54
N ASP A 112 -0.81 0.06 -13.88
CA ASP A 112 -0.10 -1.08 -14.46
C ASP A 112 -0.90 -1.81 -15.57
N LEU A 113 -2.22 -1.67 -15.58
CA LEU A 113 -3.10 -2.25 -16.61
C LEU A 113 -3.39 -1.28 -17.76
N ASP A 114 -3.28 0.02 -17.52
CA ASP A 114 -3.63 1.06 -18.48
C ASP A 114 -2.45 1.47 -19.38
N VAL A 115 -1.22 1.22 -18.93
CA VAL A 115 0.00 1.64 -19.64
C VAL A 115 0.75 0.42 -20.15
N PRO A 116 1.07 0.32 -21.45
CA PRO A 116 1.93 -0.72 -21.99
C PRO A 116 3.29 -0.71 -21.28
N GLN A 117 3.69 -1.85 -20.74
CA GLN A 117 4.93 -1.98 -19.98
C GLN A 117 5.94 -2.87 -20.72
N VAL A 118 7.20 -2.44 -20.75
CA VAL A 118 8.32 -3.22 -21.27
C VAL A 118 9.33 -3.41 -20.16
N GLY A 119 9.57 -4.68 -19.77
CA GLY A 119 10.58 -5.05 -18.78
C GLY A 119 11.93 -5.30 -19.44
N ILE A 120 12.98 -4.66 -18.93
CA ILE A 120 14.36 -4.86 -19.38
C ILE A 120 15.17 -5.42 -18.22
N THR A 121 15.70 -6.64 -18.39
CA THR A 121 16.52 -7.31 -17.38
C THR A 121 17.93 -7.61 -17.91
N GLY A 122 18.90 -7.80 -17.03
CA GLY A 122 20.28 -8.14 -17.38
C GLY A 122 21.29 -7.53 -16.40
N THR A 123 22.53 -8.01 -16.44
CA THR A 123 23.62 -7.52 -15.59
C THR A 123 24.23 -6.21 -16.10
N LYS A 124 24.21 -5.98 -17.41
CA LYS A 124 24.72 -4.78 -18.09
C LYS A 124 23.77 -4.35 -19.22
N GLY A 125 23.86 -3.09 -19.66
CA GLY A 125 23.16 -2.57 -20.82
C GLY A 125 21.68 -2.22 -20.63
N LYS A 126 21.08 -2.41 -19.44
CA LYS A 126 19.66 -2.11 -19.19
C LYS A 126 19.29 -0.67 -19.49
N SER A 127 20.06 0.27 -18.96
CA SER A 127 19.80 1.71 -19.18
C SER A 127 19.99 2.11 -20.64
N THR A 128 21.01 1.56 -21.34
CA THR A 128 21.23 1.82 -22.74
C THR A 128 20.08 1.30 -23.61
N THR A 129 19.60 0.09 -23.33
CA THR A 129 18.45 -0.49 -24.03
C THR A 129 17.18 0.31 -23.80
N ALA A 130 16.91 0.75 -22.55
CA ALA A 130 15.78 1.59 -22.22
C ALA A 130 15.84 2.94 -22.96
N TYR A 131 17.03 3.56 -23.02
CA TYR A 131 17.23 4.80 -23.76
C TYR A 131 16.98 4.63 -25.27
N MET A 132 17.53 3.58 -25.88
CA MET A 132 17.29 3.29 -27.30
C MET A 132 15.82 3.02 -27.59
N LEU A 133 15.13 2.27 -26.72
CA LEU A 133 13.69 2.01 -26.84
C LEU A 133 12.88 3.31 -26.78
N SER A 134 13.24 4.24 -25.90
CA SER A 134 12.56 5.54 -25.81
C SER A 134 12.69 6.38 -27.09
N LEU A 135 13.82 6.30 -27.78
CA LEU A 135 14.03 7.02 -29.03
C LEU A 135 13.19 6.46 -30.19
N ILE A 136 12.87 5.18 -30.16
CA ILE A 136 12.04 4.53 -31.20
C ILE A 136 10.56 4.88 -31.03
N HIS A 137 10.12 5.13 -29.79
CA HIS A 137 8.72 5.43 -29.47
C HIS A 137 8.36 6.93 -29.50
N ILE A 138 9.30 7.79 -29.69
CA ILE A 138 9.07 9.22 -29.91
C ILE A 138 8.92 9.49 -31.42
#